data_f7f087fd65385bb07d9df3e9fb8631b5
#
_entry.id   f7f087fd65385bb07d9df3e9fb8631b5
#
_cell.length_a   1.000
_cell.length_b   1.000
_cell.length_c   1.000
_cell.angle_alpha   90.00
_cell.angle_beta   90.00
_cell.angle_gamma   90.00
#
_symmetry.space_group_name_H-M   'P 1'
#
loop_
_entity.id
_entity.type
_entity.pdbx_description
1 polymer ?
#
loop_
_entity_poly.entity_id
_entity_poly.type
_entity_poly.pdbx_seq_one_letter_code
_entity_poly.pdbx_strand_id
1 'polypeptide(L)'
;NATTWKLCKMNLAIRGLDANLGPHHDDTFHHDLHKTLKADFILANPPFNISDWGGNQLTDDVRWKFGIPPAGNANYAWLQHMVYHLAPNGSAGIVLANGSLSTNTSKEGEIRKNLLEEDMVDAIVALPDRLFYSTGIPVSLWILNRNKKDNPKFRSREHEVLFIDARQLGE
;
A
#
# COMPACT_ATOMS: atom_id res chain seq x y z
N ASN A 1 16.51 -5.73 6.81
CA ASN A 1 17.66 -6.58 6.47
C ASN A 1 18.77 -5.74 5.86
N ALA A 2 20.01 -5.83 6.43
CA ALA A 2 21.17 -5.02 6.04
C ALA A 2 21.58 -5.23 4.56
N THR A 3 21.54 -6.46 4.08
CA THR A 3 21.88 -6.78 2.70
C THR A 3 20.91 -6.14 1.70
N THR A 4 19.61 -6.24 1.95
CA THR A 4 18.59 -5.64 1.10
C THR A 4 18.74 -4.11 1.05
N TRP A 5 19.01 -3.47 2.18
CA TRP A 5 19.25 -2.02 2.24
C TRP A 5 20.49 -1.59 1.46
N LYS A 6 21.60 -2.36 1.56
CA LYS A 6 22.82 -2.11 0.76
C LYS A 6 22.57 -2.29 -0.74
N LEU A 7 21.85 -3.34 -1.13
CA LEU A 7 21.47 -3.57 -2.53
C LEU A 7 20.57 -2.46 -3.09
N CYS A 8 19.65 -1.95 -2.28
CA CYS A 8 18.84 -0.79 -2.66
C CYS A 8 19.71 0.45 -2.91
N LYS A 9 20.65 0.77 -2.01
CA LYS A 9 21.62 1.86 -2.21
C LYS A 9 22.44 1.69 -3.49
N MET A 10 22.94 0.50 -3.74
CA MET A 10 23.70 0.20 -4.97
C MET A 10 22.83 0.42 -6.22
N ASN A 11 21.59 -0.06 -6.22
CA ASN A 11 20.66 0.10 -7.35
C ASN A 11 20.39 1.59 -7.65
N LEU A 12 20.13 2.38 -6.61
CA LEU A 12 19.91 3.81 -6.75
C LEU A 12 21.16 4.55 -7.26
N ALA A 13 22.33 4.21 -6.71
CA ALA A 13 23.61 4.80 -7.14
C ALA A 13 23.92 4.51 -8.62
N ILE A 14 23.72 3.25 -9.07
CA ILE A 14 23.92 2.88 -10.49
C ILE A 14 22.97 3.66 -11.40
N ARG A 15 21.77 4.01 -10.94
CA ARG A 15 20.76 4.76 -11.70
C ARG A 15 20.92 6.28 -11.58
N GLY A 16 21.88 6.76 -10.78
CA GLY A 16 22.07 8.20 -10.53
C GLY A 16 20.90 8.84 -9.78
N LEU A 17 20.18 8.05 -8.95
CA LEU A 17 19.03 8.53 -8.18
C LEU A 17 19.42 8.81 -6.74
N ASP A 18 19.18 10.04 -6.29
CA ASP A 18 19.24 10.39 -4.89
C ASP A 18 18.01 9.88 -4.15
N ALA A 19 18.22 9.27 -2.98
CA ALA A 19 17.13 8.79 -2.16
C ALA A 19 17.48 8.78 -0.68
N ASN A 20 16.51 9.12 0.14
CA ASN A 20 16.60 9.00 1.58
C ASN A 20 16.08 7.64 2.04
N LEU A 21 16.98 6.67 2.21
CA LEU A 21 16.65 5.33 2.72
C LEU A 21 16.75 5.23 4.26
N GLY A 22 16.91 6.37 4.94
CA GLY A 22 17.24 6.39 6.36
C GLY A 22 18.71 6.03 6.64
N PRO A 23 19.17 6.22 7.89
CA PRO A 23 20.57 6.02 8.28
C PRO A 23 20.98 4.54 8.29
N HIS A 24 20.03 3.62 8.47
CA HIS A 24 20.23 2.16 8.55
C HIS A 24 18.98 1.43 8.09
N HIS A 25 19.08 0.10 7.97
CA HIS A 25 17.92 -0.76 7.77
C HIS A 25 17.15 -0.91 9.09
N ASP A 26 15.83 -0.95 9.00
CA ASP A 26 15.00 -1.18 10.17
C ASP A 26 13.67 -1.87 9.79
N ASP A 27 12.82 -2.11 10.78
CA ASP A 27 11.45 -2.60 10.61
C ASP A 27 10.49 -1.41 10.43
N THR A 28 9.88 -1.35 9.26
CA THR A 28 8.97 -0.26 8.88
C THR A 28 7.77 -0.10 9.82
N PHE A 29 7.28 -1.20 10.40
CA PHE A 29 6.13 -1.14 11.30
C PHE A 29 6.53 -0.71 12.71
N HIS A 30 7.63 -1.26 13.26
CA HIS A 30 8.03 -1.02 14.64
C HIS A 30 8.92 0.22 14.79
N HIS A 31 9.75 0.51 13.80
CA HIS A 31 10.70 1.62 13.81
C HIS A 31 10.67 2.41 12.51
N ASP A 32 9.57 3.12 12.27
CA ASP A 32 9.45 3.99 11.11
C ASP A 32 10.51 5.11 11.15
N LEU A 33 11.49 5.04 10.24
CA LEU A 33 12.58 6.02 10.13
C LEU A 33 12.13 7.34 9.48
N HIS A 34 10.93 7.41 8.95
CA HIS A 34 10.40 8.55 8.18
C HIS A 34 9.06 9.08 8.72
N LYS A 35 8.84 9.04 10.02
CA LYS A 35 7.55 9.34 10.70
C LYS A 35 6.83 10.58 10.23
N THR A 36 7.56 11.61 9.82
CA THR A 36 7.02 12.92 9.39
C THR A 36 6.91 13.06 7.88
N LEU A 37 7.41 12.10 7.11
CA LEU A 37 7.35 12.13 5.66
C LEU A 37 5.90 12.16 5.18
N LYS A 38 5.59 13.08 4.27
CA LYS A 38 4.35 13.11 3.51
C LYS A 38 4.69 13.15 2.02
N ALA A 39 4.29 12.12 1.31
CA ALA A 39 4.62 11.95 -0.10
C ALA A 39 3.45 12.32 -1.00
N ASP A 40 3.74 13.02 -2.10
CA ASP A 40 2.74 13.29 -3.15
C ASP A 40 2.39 12.04 -3.93
N PHE A 41 3.37 11.14 -4.11
CA PHE A 41 3.18 9.85 -4.79
C PHE A 41 3.84 8.72 -4.02
N ILE A 42 3.11 7.61 -3.86
CA ILE A 42 3.62 6.35 -3.31
C ILE A 42 3.39 5.25 -4.33
N LEU A 43 4.45 4.52 -4.68
CA LEU A 43 4.35 3.28 -5.48
C LEU A 43 4.95 2.15 -4.66
N ALA A 44 4.17 1.10 -4.42
CA ALA A 44 4.60 0.03 -3.57
C ALA A 44 4.10 -1.35 -4.02
N ASN A 45 5.00 -2.32 -3.88
CA ASN A 45 4.72 -3.74 -3.97
C ASN A 45 5.21 -4.39 -2.67
N PRO A 46 4.43 -4.28 -1.59
CA PRO A 46 4.81 -4.86 -0.30
C PRO A 46 4.79 -6.39 -0.35
N PRO A 47 5.49 -7.07 0.57
CA PRO A 47 5.42 -8.53 0.65
C PRO A 47 3.99 -8.97 1.00
N PHE A 48 3.47 -9.98 0.26
CA PHE A 48 2.09 -10.45 0.40
C PHE A 48 1.93 -11.40 1.58
N ASN A 49 0.83 -11.26 2.29
CA ASN A 49 0.33 -12.21 3.30
C ASN A 49 1.35 -12.53 4.43
N ILE A 50 2.13 -11.57 4.87
CA ILE A 50 3.04 -11.75 6.00
C ILE A 50 2.24 -11.94 7.28
N SER A 51 2.48 -13.07 7.99
CA SER A 51 1.77 -13.43 9.21
C SER A 51 2.48 -12.92 10.49
N ASP A 52 3.79 -12.97 10.53
CA ASP A 52 4.58 -12.68 11.73
C ASP A 52 5.19 -11.26 11.69
N TRP A 53 4.34 -10.24 11.57
CA TRP A 53 4.78 -8.85 11.47
C TRP A 53 4.71 -8.08 12.81
N GLY A 54 4.40 -8.78 13.91
CA GLY A 54 4.34 -8.17 15.26
C GLY A 54 3.13 -7.29 15.52
N GLY A 55 2.05 -7.42 14.76
CA GLY A 55 0.85 -6.58 14.84
C GLY A 55 0.20 -6.51 16.22
N ASN A 56 0.33 -7.54 17.04
CA ASN A 56 -0.18 -7.56 18.42
C ASN A 56 0.47 -6.48 19.32
N GLN A 57 1.65 -6.00 18.96
CA GLN A 57 2.38 -4.96 19.71
C GLN A 57 2.04 -3.54 19.24
N LEU A 58 1.27 -3.41 18.17
CA LEU A 58 0.97 -2.16 17.47
C LEU A 58 -0.52 -1.83 17.47
N THR A 59 -1.30 -2.35 18.43
CA THR A 59 -2.76 -2.15 18.46
C THR A 59 -3.18 -0.68 18.58
N ASP A 60 -2.37 0.15 19.24
CA ASP A 60 -2.64 1.58 19.48
C ASP A 60 -1.87 2.51 18.51
N ASP A 61 -1.37 1.98 17.39
CA ASP A 61 -0.58 2.75 16.45
C ASP A 61 -1.46 3.77 15.70
N VAL A 62 -0.98 5.00 15.61
CA VAL A 62 -1.69 6.14 14.99
C VAL A 62 -1.99 5.95 13.49
N ARG A 63 -1.32 5.01 12.84
CA ARG A 63 -1.54 4.67 11.44
C ARG A 63 -2.84 3.90 11.18
N TRP A 64 -3.40 3.25 12.20
CA TRP A 64 -4.57 2.38 12.06
C TRP A 64 -5.90 3.15 12.09
N LYS A 65 -5.97 4.24 11.31
CA LYS A 65 -7.15 5.11 11.24
C LYS A 65 -8.42 4.36 10.79
N PHE A 66 -8.28 3.37 9.92
CA PHE A 66 -9.42 2.64 9.34
C PHE A 66 -9.75 1.34 10.08
N GLY A 67 -9.00 1.02 11.11
CA GLY A 67 -9.16 -0.16 11.95
C GLY A 67 -7.85 -0.92 12.15
N ILE A 68 -7.75 -1.67 13.24
CA ILE A 68 -6.54 -2.41 13.59
C ILE A 68 -6.35 -3.58 12.61
N PRO A 69 -5.21 -3.64 11.88
CA PRO A 69 -4.95 -4.74 10.97
C PRO A 69 -4.79 -6.07 11.72
N PRO A 70 -5.20 -7.20 11.13
CA PRO A 70 -5.05 -8.49 11.77
C PRO A 70 -3.58 -8.86 11.98
N ALA A 71 -3.24 -9.38 13.16
CA ALA A 71 -1.87 -9.83 13.47
C ALA A 71 -1.39 -10.95 12.53
N GLY A 72 -2.29 -11.75 11.99
CA GLY A 72 -1.98 -12.84 11.07
C GLY A 72 -1.83 -12.44 9.60
N ASN A 73 -2.01 -11.17 9.24
CA ASN A 73 -1.84 -10.71 7.85
C ASN A 73 -1.55 -9.20 7.78
N ALA A 74 -0.40 -8.84 7.22
CA ALA A 74 0.07 -7.46 7.12
C ALA A 74 -0.48 -6.67 5.92
N ASN A 75 -1.29 -7.23 5.03
CA ASN A 75 -1.70 -6.55 3.80
C ASN A 75 -2.33 -5.18 4.08
N TYR A 76 -3.26 -5.10 5.03
CA TYR A 76 -3.89 -3.84 5.42
C TYR A 76 -3.04 -2.97 6.35
N ALA A 77 -2.03 -3.53 7.00
CA ALA A 77 -1.03 -2.74 7.72
C ALA A 77 -0.16 -1.96 6.72
N TRP A 78 0.31 -2.60 5.66
CA TRP A 78 1.02 -1.92 4.57
C TRP A 78 0.17 -0.83 3.93
N LEU A 79 -1.07 -1.13 3.59
CA LEU A 79 -1.96 -0.16 2.96
C LEU A 79 -2.17 1.07 3.86
N GLN A 80 -2.48 0.87 5.15
CA GLN A 80 -2.69 1.98 6.10
C GLN A 80 -1.39 2.75 6.39
N HIS A 81 -0.24 2.08 6.46
CA HIS A 81 1.06 2.74 6.57
C HIS A 81 1.29 3.70 5.40
N MET A 82 1.02 3.27 4.17
CA MET A 82 1.17 4.13 2.99
C MET A 82 0.17 5.29 2.99
N VAL A 83 -1.09 5.04 3.35
CA VAL A 83 -2.09 6.12 3.50
C VAL A 83 -1.65 7.13 4.55
N TYR A 84 -1.08 6.68 5.66
CA TYR A 84 -0.55 7.58 6.69
C TYR A 84 0.52 8.52 6.13
N HIS A 85 1.37 8.03 5.25
CA HIS A 85 2.44 8.80 4.61
C HIS A 85 2.04 9.61 3.37
N LEU A 86 0.79 9.52 2.92
CA LEU A 86 0.30 10.38 1.82
C LEU A 86 0.14 11.83 2.27
N ALA A 87 0.59 12.76 1.42
CA ALA A 87 0.26 14.17 1.50
C ALA A 87 -1.26 14.42 1.33
N PRO A 88 -1.81 15.58 1.71
CA PRO A 88 -3.24 15.88 1.58
C PRO A 88 -3.82 15.71 0.17
N ASN A 89 -3.01 15.93 -0.87
CA ASN A 89 -3.38 15.74 -2.28
C ASN A 89 -2.62 14.55 -2.92
N GLY A 90 -2.05 13.68 -2.08
CA GLY A 90 -1.22 12.58 -2.54
C GLY A 90 -2.03 11.41 -3.11
N SER A 91 -1.37 10.66 -4.00
CA SER A 91 -1.91 9.45 -4.62
C SER A 91 -0.97 8.28 -4.40
N ALA A 92 -1.52 7.06 -4.26
CA ALA A 92 -0.73 5.85 -4.13
C ALA A 92 -1.18 4.76 -5.08
N GLY A 93 -0.22 4.00 -5.62
CA GLY A 93 -0.44 2.75 -6.33
C GLY A 93 0.16 1.60 -5.52
N ILE A 94 -0.67 0.67 -5.04
CA ILE A 94 -0.27 -0.41 -4.14
C ILE A 94 -0.72 -1.74 -4.72
N VAL A 95 0.23 -2.66 -4.91
CA VAL A 95 -0.08 -4.03 -5.35
C VAL A 95 -0.38 -4.88 -4.12
N LEU A 96 -1.53 -5.55 -4.12
CA LEU A 96 -1.95 -6.48 -3.08
C LEU A 96 -2.43 -7.80 -3.68
N ALA A 97 -2.35 -8.88 -2.92
CA ALA A 97 -2.95 -10.16 -3.30
C ALA A 97 -4.48 -10.01 -3.46
N ASN A 98 -5.09 -10.67 -4.46
CA ASN A 98 -6.52 -10.55 -4.74
C ASN A 98 -7.41 -10.94 -3.55
N GLY A 99 -6.94 -11.80 -2.65
CA GLY A 99 -7.63 -12.10 -1.40
C GLY A 99 -7.98 -10.85 -0.58
N SER A 100 -7.21 -9.78 -0.69
CA SER A 100 -7.49 -8.50 -0.02
C SER A 100 -8.82 -7.87 -0.43
N LEU A 101 -9.34 -8.17 -1.62
CA LEU A 101 -10.61 -7.63 -2.12
C LEU A 101 -11.84 -8.27 -1.48
N SER A 102 -11.75 -9.53 -1.06
CA SER A 102 -12.91 -10.33 -0.63
C SER A 102 -12.83 -10.87 0.80
N THR A 103 -11.62 -10.88 1.41
CA THR A 103 -11.46 -11.41 2.77
C THR A 103 -12.27 -10.61 3.79
N ASN A 104 -12.90 -11.35 4.71
CA ASN A 104 -13.57 -10.80 5.89
C ASN A 104 -12.92 -11.31 7.19
N THR A 105 -11.81 -12.03 7.07
CA THR A 105 -11.09 -12.59 8.19
C THR A 105 -10.59 -11.47 9.11
N SER A 106 -10.78 -11.62 10.41
CA SER A 106 -10.20 -10.75 11.44
C SER A 106 -10.42 -9.24 11.17
N LYS A 107 -11.63 -8.84 10.76
CA LYS A 107 -12.04 -7.44 10.54
C LYS A 107 -11.44 -6.74 9.30
N GLU A 108 -10.78 -7.46 8.40
CA GLU A 108 -10.27 -6.85 7.16
C GLU A 108 -11.39 -6.23 6.32
N GLY A 109 -12.60 -6.84 6.33
CA GLY A 109 -13.79 -6.26 5.68
C GLY A 109 -14.21 -4.90 6.25
N GLU A 110 -14.05 -4.69 7.57
CA GLU A 110 -14.34 -3.40 8.20
C GLU A 110 -13.33 -2.33 7.78
N ILE A 111 -12.03 -2.67 7.75
CA ILE A 111 -10.98 -1.75 7.28
C ILE A 111 -11.25 -1.34 5.83
N ARG A 112 -11.60 -2.29 4.97
CA ARG A 112 -11.94 -2.04 3.57
C ARG A 112 -13.16 -1.13 3.45
N LYS A 113 -14.21 -1.39 4.24
CA LYS A 113 -15.40 -0.54 4.31
C LYS A 113 -15.03 0.89 4.70
N ASN A 114 -14.27 1.07 5.77
CA ASN A 114 -13.87 2.40 6.26
C ASN A 114 -13.01 3.16 5.25
N LEU A 115 -12.14 2.48 4.49
CA LEU A 115 -11.38 3.09 3.40
C LEU A 115 -12.28 3.59 2.26
N LEU A 116 -13.36 2.88 1.96
CA LEU A 116 -14.33 3.28 0.94
C LEU A 116 -15.20 4.45 1.45
N GLU A 117 -15.66 4.41 2.69
CA GLU A 117 -16.48 5.48 3.30
C GLU A 117 -15.71 6.79 3.45
N GLU A 118 -14.40 6.72 3.73
CA GLU A 118 -13.49 7.90 3.76
C GLU A 118 -13.01 8.31 2.35
N ASP A 119 -13.61 7.73 1.31
CA ASP A 119 -13.37 8.04 -0.10
C ASP A 119 -11.89 7.94 -0.56
N MET A 120 -11.13 7.04 0.07
CA MET A 120 -9.69 6.87 -0.20
C MET A 120 -9.41 6.06 -1.45
N VAL A 121 -10.32 5.17 -1.88
CA VAL A 121 -10.09 4.27 -3.02
C VAL A 121 -10.58 4.94 -4.31
N ASP A 122 -9.68 5.16 -5.26
CA ASP A 122 -9.97 5.79 -6.56
C ASP A 122 -10.22 4.74 -7.65
N ALA A 123 -9.35 3.72 -7.73
CA ALA A 123 -9.52 2.63 -8.68
C ALA A 123 -8.93 1.31 -8.15
N ILE A 124 -9.44 0.19 -8.66
CA ILE A 124 -8.89 -1.14 -8.46
C ILE A 124 -8.73 -1.80 -9.83
N VAL A 125 -7.50 -2.27 -10.13
CA VAL A 125 -7.18 -2.95 -11.38
C VAL A 125 -6.85 -4.40 -11.07
N ALA A 126 -7.64 -5.34 -11.59
CA ALA A 126 -7.31 -6.77 -11.55
C ALA A 126 -6.23 -7.05 -12.58
N LEU A 127 -5.08 -7.58 -12.14
CA LEU A 127 -3.92 -7.84 -12.98
C LEU A 127 -3.87 -9.31 -13.43
N PRO A 128 -3.15 -9.62 -14.53
CA PRO A 128 -2.98 -10.99 -15.00
C PRO A 128 -2.39 -11.92 -13.94
N ASP A 129 -2.74 -13.20 -14.00
CA ASP A 129 -2.11 -14.23 -13.18
C ASP A 129 -0.62 -14.37 -13.53
N ARG A 130 0.15 -14.85 -12.55
CA ARG A 130 1.60 -15.10 -12.73
C ARG A 130 2.39 -13.88 -13.21
N LEU A 131 1.97 -12.69 -12.82
CA LEU A 131 2.67 -11.44 -13.15
C LEU A 131 4.11 -11.42 -12.59
N PHE A 132 4.36 -12.11 -11.50
CA PHE A 132 5.67 -12.18 -10.84
C PHE A 132 6.31 -13.55 -11.03
N TYR A 133 7.62 -13.60 -11.33
CA TYR A 133 8.37 -14.85 -11.50
C TYR A 133 8.39 -15.74 -10.26
N SER A 134 8.34 -15.14 -9.07
CA SER A 134 8.49 -15.86 -7.80
C SER A 134 7.16 -16.36 -7.21
N THR A 135 6.01 -15.94 -7.74
CA THR A 135 4.70 -16.33 -7.22
C THR A 135 3.64 -16.32 -8.29
N GLY A 136 2.73 -17.31 -8.25
CA GLY A 136 1.54 -17.38 -9.09
C GLY A 136 0.31 -16.72 -8.46
N ILE A 137 0.47 -15.99 -7.35
CA ILE A 137 -0.66 -15.36 -6.63
C ILE A 137 -1.28 -14.28 -7.52
N PRO A 138 -2.60 -14.34 -7.80
CA PRO A 138 -3.30 -13.26 -8.47
C PRO A 138 -3.26 -12.00 -7.64
N VAL A 139 -3.02 -10.87 -8.29
CA VAL A 139 -2.86 -9.57 -7.63
C VAL A 139 -3.76 -8.50 -8.21
N SER A 140 -3.99 -7.47 -7.45
CA SER A 140 -4.68 -6.25 -7.88
C SER A 140 -3.86 -5.02 -7.52
N LEU A 141 -3.93 -4.02 -8.38
CA LEU A 141 -3.37 -2.70 -8.11
C LEU A 141 -4.48 -1.82 -7.53
N TRP A 142 -4.25 -1.34 -6.32
CA TRP A 142 -5.10 -0.37 -5.64
C TRP A 142 -4.57 1.03 -5.90
N ILE A 143 -5.39 1.88 -6.50
CA ILE A 143 -5.11 3.30 -6.64
C ILE A 143 -5.85 4.03 -5.53
N LEU A 144 -5.10 4.66 -4.65
CA LEU A 144 -5.61 5.48 -3.55
C LEU A 144 -5.38 6.95 -3.84
N ASN A 145 -6.31 7.80 -3.44
CA ASN A 145 -6.21 9.24 -3.62
C ASN A 145 -6.84 9.96 -2.43
N ARG A 146 -6.12 10.90 -1.83
CA ARG A 146 -6.62 11.68 -0.69
C ARG A 146 -7.54 12.83 -1.10
N ASN A 147 -7.48 13.27 -2.35
CA ASN A 147 -8.32 14.35 -2.85
C ASN A 147 -8.91 14.00 -4.21
N LYS A 148 -10.09 13.40 -4.20
CA LYS A 148 -10.85 13.05 -5.40
C LYS A 148 -11.81 14.16 -5.84
N LYS A 149 -12.09 15.12 -4.95
CA LYS A 149 -13.05 16.19 -5.16
C LYS A 149 -12.45 17.40 -5.88
N ASP A 150 -11.42 17.96 -5.27
CA ASP A 150 -10.91 19.28 -5.66
C ASP A 150 -9.58 19.22 -6.41
N ASN A 151 -9.41 18.21 -7.25
CA ASN A 151 -8.21 18.07 -8.06
C ASN A 151 -8.32 18.92 -9.33
N PRO A 152 -7.45 19.93 -9.54
CA PRO A 152 -7.56 20.84 -10.68
C PRO A 152 -7.30 20.18 -12.05
N LYS A 153 -6.73 18.97 -12.06
CA LYS A 153 -6.38 18.24 -13.28
C LYS A 153 -7.47 17.28 -13.76
N PHE A 154 -8.41 16.93 -12.90
CA PHE A 154 -9.41 15.90 -13.17
C PHE A 154 -10.78 16.35 -12.69
N ARG A 155 -11.86 15.79 -13.30
CA ARG A 155 -13.21 15.96 -12.74
C ARG A 155 -13.29 15.41 -11.32
N SER A 156 -14.22 15.87 -10.54
CA SER A 156 -14.53 15.25 -9.25
C SER A 156 -14.90 13.77 -9.47
N ARG A 157 -14.34 12.91 -8.62
CA ARG A 157 -14.62 11.47 -8.52
C ARG A 157 -15.04 11.09 -7.10
N GLU A 158 -15.54 12.07 -6.37
CA GLU A 158 -16.02 11.88 -5.00
C GLU A 158 -17.06 10.75 -4.96
N HIS A 159 -16.87 9.79 -4.05
CA HIS A 159 -17.68 8.58 -3.88
C HIS A 159 -17.76 7.63 -5.09
N GLU A 160 -16.86 7.76 -6.04
CA GLU A 160 -16.74 6.85 -7.17
C GLU A 160 -15.51 5.94 -6.99
N VAL A 161 -15.63 4.67 -7.37
CA VAL A 161 -14.49 3.74 -7.49
C VAL A 161 -14.54 3.10 -8.87
N LEU A 162 -13.44 3.20 -9.61
CA LEU A 162 -13.31 2.57 -10.92
C LEU A 162 -12.75 1.14 -10.76
N PHE A 163 -13.45 0.14 -11.32
CA PHE A 163 -12.95 -1.22 -11.43
C PHE A 163 -12.51 -1.53 -12.86
N ILE A 164 -11.28 -1.99 -13.01
CA ILE A 164 -10.68 -2.34 -14.31
C ILE A 164 -10.28 -3.81 -14.29
N ASP A 165 -10.80 -4.59 -15.24
CA ASP A 165 -10.35 -5.96 -15.48
C ASP A 165 -9.24 -5.95 -16.54
N ALA A 166 -8.00 -6.05 -16.10
CA ALA A 166 -6.83 -6.11 -16.95
C ALA A 166 -6.22 -7.52 -17.05
N ARG A 167 -6.94 -8.56 -16.60
CA ARG A 167 -6.41 -9.93 -16.53
C ARG A 167 -6.05 -10.51 -17.89
N GLN A 168 -6.65 -9.99 -18.97
CA GLN A 168 -6.40 -10.43 -20.35
C GLN A 168 -5.62 -9.38 -21.16
N LEU A 169 -5.12 -8.33 -20.53
CA LEU A 169 -4.30 -7.31 -21.19
C LEU A 169 -2.82 -7.66 -20.97
N GLY A 170 -2.13 -8.03 -22.01
CA GLY A 170 -0.69 -8.27 -22.01
C GLY A 170 -0.30 -9.71 -22.33
N GLU A 171 -0.56 -10.11 -23.54
CA GLU A 171 0.18 -11.17 -24.23
C GLU A 171 1.39 -10.56 -24.96
#